data_5fa759b18b2a4a97055a162b0752f8f9
#
_entry.id   5fa759b18b2a4a97055a162b0752f8f9
#
_cell.length_a   1.000
_cell.length_b   1.000
_cell.length_c   1.000
_cell.angle_alpha   90.00
_cell.angle_beta   90.00
_cell.angle_gamma   90.00
#
_symmetry.space_group_name_H-M   'P 1'
#
loop_
_entity.id
_entity.type
_entity.pdbx_description
1 polymer ?
#
loop_
_entity_poly.entity_id
_entity_poly.type
_entity_poly.pdbx_seq_one_letter_code
_entity_poly.pdbx_strand_id
1 'polypeptide(L)'
;RVNPHFISADELHRVVNGHPEPVRSQFSTSYATVLNLYRTYQERLYDIYPRSFHYFQTNKMMRHRAVKWMQARVDILKELGYIKDHALTPKGEFARQVYGYELIFAELFEDGQLERLSAEELGLLAVAAVYEPRKGQRRPDLFGKIRKLDEMAAGVIKRINHLEKVVRLRDLTKRCYFHLSASALDWMRGASFQEIKEKTDTDEGEIIRYFRMSIQVLREMMDGPVSESLAAKIYKAIDMIKRDVVDSEKQ
;
A
#
# COMPACT_ATOMS: atom_id res chain seq x y z
N ARG A 1 -25.99 26.43 7.06
CA ARG A 1 -27.24 26.96 6.45
C ARG A 1 -27.22 26.53 4.99
N VAL A 2 -28.11 25.61 4.61
CA VAL A 2 -28.29 25.19 3.21
C VAL A 2 -29.10 26.30 2.53
N ASN A 3 -28.65 26.75 1.36
CA ASN A 3 -29.35 27.80 0.62
C ASN A 3 -30.63 27.18 0.04
N PRO A 4 -31.83 27.61 0.44
CA PRO A 4 -33.12 27.01 0.05
C PRO A 4 -33.44 27.13 -1.45
N HIS A 5 -32.69 27.91 -2.21
CA HIS A 5 -32.88 28.06 -3.65
C HIS A 5 -32.31 26.89 -4.48
N PHE A 6 -31.60 25.95 -3.88
CA PHE A 6 -30.96 24.81 -4.57
C PHE A 6 -31.50 23.43 -4.21
N ILE A 7 -32.51 23.36 -3.31
CA ILE A 7 -33.08 22.09 -2.86
C ILE A 7 -34.59 22.15 -3.06
N SER A 8 -35.15 21.14 -3.73
CA SER A 8 -36.62 21.01 -3.86
C SER A 8 -37.27 20.76 -2.51
N ALA A 9 -38.59 21.09 -2.37
CA ALA A 9 -39.32 20.84 -1.14
C ALA A 9 -39.30 19.35 -0.74
N ASP A 10 -39.32 18.42 -1.70
CA ASP A 10 -39.25 16.98 -1.48
C ASP A 10 -37.87 16.52 -1.01
N GLU A 11 -36.80 17.14 -1.50
CA GLU A 11 -35.43 16.89 -1.02
C GLU A 11 -35.25 17.42 0.40
N LEU A 12 -35.75 18.64 0.67
CA LEU A 12 -35.73 19.20 2.01
C LEU A 12 -36.52 18.33 3.00
N HIS A 13 -37.71 17.84 2.62
CA HIS A 13 -38.49 16.92 3.44
C HIS A 13 -37.76 15.59 3.70
N ARG A 14 -37.08 15.01 2.70
CA ARG A 14 -36.25 13.83 2.85
C ARG A 14 -35.04 14.05 3.77
N VAL A 15 -34.39 15.22 3.67
CA VAL A 15 -33.26 15.56 4.54
C VAL A 15 -33.69 15.78 5.99
N VAL A 16 -34.83 16.50 6.20
CA VAL A 16 -35.32 16.81 7.55
C VAL A 16 -35.92 15.59 8.25
N ASN A 17 -36.60 14.72 7.51
CA ASN A 17 -37.30 13.54 8.06
C ASN A 17 -36.53 12.22 7.79
N GLY A 18 -35.40 12.29 7.09
CA GLY A 18 -34.54 11.14 6.84
C GLY A 18 -33.77 10.71 8.09
N HIS A 19 -33.50 9.43 8.20
CA HIS A 19 -32.56 8.95 9.19
C HIS A 19 -31.14 9.35 8.78
N PRO A 20 -30.29 9.83 9.71
CA PRO A 20 -28.89 10.13 9.43
C PRO A 20 -28.20 8.90 8.84
N GLU A 21 -27.38 9.09 7.80
CA GLU A 21 -26.56 8.01 7.27
C GLU A 21 -25.63 7.47 8.37
N PRO A 22 -25.50 6.14 8.49
CA PRO A 22 -24.63 5.58 9.50
C PRO A 22 -23.17 5.91 9.18
N VAL A 23 -22.55 6.75 10.00
CA VAL A 23 -21.11 7.02 9.91
C VAL A 23 -20.35 5.73 10.21
N ARG A 24 -19.50 5.29 9.26
CA ARG A 24 -18.64 4.13 9.43
C ARG A 24 -17.18 4.55 9.50
N SER A 25 -16.44 3.97 10.44
CA SER A 25 -15.00 4.19 10.52
C SER A 25 -14.31 3.57 9.30
N GLN A 26 -13.49 4.35 8.62
CA GLN A 26 -12.58 3.90 7.55
C GLN A 26 -11.18 3.54 8.10
N PHE A 27 -11.01 3.56 9.42
CA PHE A 27 -9.75 3.24 10.05
C PHE A 27 -9.35 1.79 9.75
N SER A 28 -8.15 1.63 9.24
CA SER A 28 -7.50 0.33 9.01
C SER A 28 -6.36 0.15 10.01
N THR A 29 -6.19 -1.05 10.54
CA THR A 29 -5.04 -1.41 11.37
C THR A 29 -3.85 -1.88 10.53
N SER A 30 -3.56 -1.21 9.38
CA SER A 30 -2.35 -1.46 8.61
C SER A 30 -1.09 -1.23 9.45
N TYR A 31 0.05 -1.76 9.02
CA TYR A 31 1.30 -1.55 9.73
C TYR A 31 1.72 -0.06 9.72
N ALA A 32 1.49 0.68 8.62
CA ALA A 32 1.74 2.13 8.59
C ALA A 32 0.90 2.86 9.63
N THR A 33 -0.39 2.52 9.76
CA THR A 33 -1.25 3.11 10.79
C THR A 33 -0.73 2.79 12.19
N VAL A 34 -0.33 1.53 12.44
CA VAL A 34 0.21 1.12 13.75
C VAL A 34 1.51 1.87 14.07
N LEU A 35 2.43 2.02 13.08
CA LEU A 35 3.66 2.77 13.24
C LEU A 35 3.40 4.26 13.53
N ASN A 36 2.46 4.90 12.82
CA ASN A 36 2.08 6.29 13.07
C ASN A 36 1.48 6.49 14.46
N LEU A 37 0.63 5.58 14.91
CA LEU A 37 0.08 5.60 16.26
C LEU A 37 1.17 5.36 17.31
N TYR A 38 2.06 4.39 17.07
CA TYR A 38 3.15 4.09 18.00
C TYR A 38 4.15 5.25 18.11
N ARG A 39 4.48 5.92 17.01
CA ARG A 39 5.31 7.12 17.01
C ARG A 39 4.75 8.22 17.92
N THR A 40 3.42 8.37 17.93
CA THR A 40 2.75 9.44 18.69
C THR A 40 2.51 9.06 20.14
N TYR A 41 2.11 7.81 20.40
CA TYR A 41 1.58 7.38 21.68
C TYR A 41 2.43 6.34 22.41
N GLN A 42 3.38 5.72 21.72
CA GLN A 42 4.19 4.62 22.22
C GLN A 42 3.30 3.53 22.86
N GLU A 43 3.66 3.02 24.04
CA GLU A 43 2.87 1.98 24.75
C GLU A 43 1.48 2.47 25.19
N ARG A 44 1.26 3.78 25.28
CA ARG A 44 -0.08 4.35 25.55
C ARG A 44 -1.07 4.09 24.42
N LEU A 45 -0.60 3.62 23.26
CA LEU A 45 -1.44 3.17 22.16
C LEU A 45 -2.52 2.18 22.63
N TYR A 46 -2.20 1.28 23.56
CA TYR A 46 -3.14 0.27 24.04
C TYR A 46 -4.26 0.85 24.92
N ASP A 47 -4.05 2.02 25.52
CA ASP A 47 -5.06 2.76 26.29
C ASP A 47 -5.91 3.67 25.40
N ILE A 48 -5.32 4.17 24.31
CA ILE A 48 -5.95 5.12 23.40
C ILE A 48 -6.81 4.42 22.36
N TYR A 49 -6.33 3.31 21.78
CA TYR A 49 -7.07 2.57 20.75
C TYR A 49 -8.49 2.16 21.20
N PRO A 50 -8.73 1.67 22.43
CA PRO A 50 -10.06 1.36 22.92
C PRO A 50 -11.01 2.56 23.04
N ARG A 51 -10.50 3.80 22.98
CA ARG A 51 -11.30 5.04 22.98
C ARG A 51 -11.62 5.54 21.58
N SER A 52 -11.13 4.86 20.54
CA SER A 52 -11.36 5.25 19.15
C SER A 52 -12.79 4.92 18.69
N PHE A 53 -13.30 5.72 17.74
CA PHE A 53 -14.58 5.45 17.09
C PHE A 53 -14.59 4.10 16.36
N HIS A 54 -13.48 3.70 15.77
CA HIS A 54 -13.31 2.38 15.17
C HIS A 54 -13.56 1.25 16.17
N TYR A 55 -12.95 1.33 17.36
CA TYR A 55 -13.15 0.34 18.40
C TYR A 55 -14.57 0.35 18.94
N PHE A 56 -15.20 1.52 19.06
CA PHE A 56 -16.60 1.65 19.44
C PHE A 56 -17.53 0.92 18.45
N GLN A 57 -17.30 1.04 17.15
CA GLN A 57 -18.06 0.35 16.11
C GLN A 57 -17.73 -1.14 15.99
N THR A 58 -16.59 -1.58 16.50
CA THR A 58 -16.22 -3.00 16.50
C THR A 58 -17.22 -3.80 17.34
N ASN A 59 -17.67 -4.94 16.80
CA ASN A 59 -18.56 -5.85 17.53
C ASN A 59 -17.98 -6.17 18.93
N LYS A 60 -18.82 -6.09 19.96
CA LYS A 60 -18.40 -6.28 21.35
C LYS A 60 -17.59 -7.56 21.57
N MET A 61 -17.97 -8.68 20.94
CA MET A 61 -17.24 -9.95 21.01
C MET A 61 -15.84 -9.88 20.37
N MET A 62 -15.64 -8.98 19.40
CA MET A 62 -14.37 -8.82 18.68
C MET A 62 -13.45 -7.77 19.29
N ARG A 63 -13.93 -6.93 20.21
CA ARG A 63 -13.15 -5.83 20.80
C ARG A 63 -11.87 -6.30 21.49
N HIS A 64 -11.96 -7.36 22.29
CA HIS A 64 -10.80 -7.96 22.95
C HIS A 64 -9.77 -8.50 21.94
N ARG A 65 -10.25 -9.09 20.85
CA ARG A 65 -9.38 -9.55 19.74
C ARG A 65 -8.73 -8.41 18.99
N ALA A 66 -9.44 -7.29 18.80
CA ALA A 66 -8.92 -6.11 18.11
C ALA A 66 -7.69 -5.52 18.83
N VAL A 67 -7.74 -5.43 20.17
CA VAL A 67 -6.58 -5.01 20.99
C VAL A 67 -5.43 -6.02 20.85
N LYS A 68 -5.70 -7.32 20.95
CA LYS A 68 -4.68 -8.37 20.78
C LYS A 68 -4.03 -8.33 19.39
N TRP A 69 -4.78 -8.08 18.34
CA TRP A 69 -4.22 -7.93 16.97
C TRP A 69 -3.38 -6.67 16.82
N MET A 70 -3.77 -5.57 17.47
CA MET A 70 -2.94 -4.37 17.53
C MET A 70 -1.61 -4.68 18.21
N GLN A 71 -1.65 -5.34 19.37
CA GLN A 71 -0.45 -5.74 20.10
C GLN A 71 0.43 -6.68 19.28
N ALA A 72 -0.16 -7.71 18.66
CA ALA A 72 0.57 -8.65 17.82
C ALA A 72 1.30 -7.96 16.66
N ARG A 73 0.70 -6.91 16.05
CA ARG A 73 1.39 -6.12 15.02
C ARG A 73 2.56 -5.32 15.58
N VAL A 74 2.40 -4.71 16.76
CA VAL A 74 3.50 -4.00 17.42
C VAL A 74 4.64 -4.98 17.76
N ASP A 75 4.31 -6.18 18.24
CA ASP A 75 5.31 -7.20 18.57
C ASP A 75 6.09 -7.64 17.31
N ILE A 76 5.40 -7.89 16.20
CA ILE A 76 6.05 -8.16 14.89
C ILE A 76 6.96 -6.99 14.47
N LEU A 77 6.49 -5.75 14.61
CA LEU A 77 7.27 -4.56 14.26
C LEU A 77 8.52 -4.41 15.14
N LYS A 78 8.44 -4.78 16.42
CA LYS A 78 9.61 -4.85 17.32
C LYS A 78 10.56 -5.96 16.91
N GLU A 79 10.06 -7.17 16.66
CA GLU A 79 10.85 -8.32 16.24
C GLU A 79 11.59 -8.08 14.92
N LEU A 80 10.92 -7.43 13.95
CA LEU A 80 11.50 -7.06 12.66
C LEU A 80 12.37 -5.79 12.70
N GLY A 81 12.52 -5.13 13.85
CA GLY A 81 13.40 -3.98 14.05
C GLY A 81 12.84 -2.64 13.52
N TYR A 82 11.54 -2.51 13.32
CA TYR A 82 10.90 -1.22 12.99
C TYR A 82 10.77 -0.29 14.21
N ILE A 83 10.71 -0.90 15.38
CA ILE A 83 10.60 -0.22 16.68
C ILE A 83 11.73 -0.73 17.57
N LYS A 84 12.51 0.19 18.14
CA LYS A 84 13.58 -0.09 19.10
C LYS A 84 13.61 1.00 20.15
N ASP A 85 13.84 0.65 21.40
CA ASP A 85 13.96 1.60 22.53
C ASP A 85 12.82 2.63 22.58
N HIS A 86 11.57 2.16 22.39
CA HIS A 86 10.33 2.95 22.33
C HIS A 86 10.26 4.01 21.20
N ALA A 87 11.12 3.94 20.19
CA ALA A 87 11.13 4.83 19.04
C ALA A 87 11.10 4.05 17.73
N LEU A 88 10.72 4.73 16.64
CA LEU A 88 10.85 4.17 15.30
C LEU A 88 12.31 4.21 14.86
N THR A 89 12.77 3.14 14.25
CA THR A 89 14.07 3.08 13.56
C THR A 89 13.96 3.77 12.18
N PRO A 90 15.06 4.03 11.45
CA PRO A 90 14.99 4.51 10.07
C PRO A 90 14.11 3.63 9.17
N LYS A 91 14.16 2.31 9.36
CA LYS A 91 13.26 1.33 8.72
C LYS A 91 11.79 1.58 9.09
N GLY A 92 11.51 1.84 10.37
CA GLY A 92 10.18 2.19 10.85
C GLY A 92 9.67 3.52 10.30
N GLU A 93 10.55 4.53 10.22
CA GLU A 93 10.22 5.84 9.62
C GLU A 93 9.94 5.72 8.12
N PHE A 94 10.68 4.86 7.39
CA PHE A 94 10.39 4.56 6.01
C PHE A 94 9.03 3.82 5.85
N ALA A 95 8.82 2.76 6.62
CA ALA A 95 7.63 1.92 6.52
C ALA A 95 6.31 2.69 6.75
N ARG A 96 6.29 3.65 7.70
CA ARG A 96 5.08 4.41 7.99
C ARG A 96 4.63 5.35 6.87
N GLN A 97 5.50 5.64 5.91
CA GLN A 97 5.17 6.48 4.75
C GLN A 97 4.51 5.66 3.64
N VAL A 98 4.90 4.39 3.46
CA VAL A 98 4.44 3.53 2.36
C VAL A 98 3.17 2.80 2.78
N TYR A 99 2.00 3.38 2.50
CA TYR A 99 0.73 2.85 2.97
C TYR A 99 0.24 1.62 2.17
N GLY A 100 -0.05 0.53 2.88
CA GLY A 100 -0.57 -0.72 2.30
C GLY A 100 0.51 -1.70 1.80
N TYR A 101 1.76 -1.24 1.66
CA TYR A 101 2.90 -2.03 1.17
C TYR A 101 4.14 -1.84 2.07
N GLU A 102 3.92 -1.46 3.30
CA GLU A 102 4.90 -1.02 4.28
C GLU A 102 6.06 -2.00 4.43
N LEU A 103 5.69 -3.24 4.75
CA LEU A 103 6.69 -4.24 5.16
C LEU A 103 7.55 -4.71 3.99
N ILE A 104 6.98 -4.91 2.80
CA ILE A 104 7.75 -5.37 1.65
C ILE A 104 8.83 -4.33 1.26
N PHE A 105 8.44 -3.06 1.13
CA PHE A 105 9.39 -2.03 0.74
C PHE A 105 10.41 -1.70 1.84
N ALA A 106 10.00 -1.74 3.11
CA ALA A 106 10.91 -1.44 4.21
C ALA A 106 11.92 -2.56 4.48
N GLU A 107 11.56 -3.83 4.28
CA GLU A 107 12.55 -4.92 4.33
C GLU A 107 13.59 -4.77 3.21
N LEU A 108 13.15 -4.48 1.98
CA LEU A 108 14.04 -4.27 0.86
C LEU A 108 14.89 -3.00 1.00
N PHE A 109 14.36 -1.96 1.66
CA PHE A 109 15.10 -0.75 2.01
C PHE A 109 16.22 -1.05 3.00
N GLU A 110 15.90 -1.73 4.10
CA GLU A 110 16.86 -2.08 5.16
C GLU A 110 17.99 -2.98 4.65
N ASP A 111 17.65 -3.97 3.81
CA ASP A 111 18.62 -4.87 3.18
C ASP A 111 19.47 -4.17 2.08
N GLY A 112 19.26 -2.88 1.81
CA GLY A 112 19.91 -2.12 0.74
C GLY A 112 19.56 -2.62 -0.68
N GLN A 113 18.52 -3.44 -0.82
CA GLN A 113 18.10 -4.00 -2.11
C GLN A 113 17.53 -2.90 -3.02
N LEU A 114 16.74 -1.96 -2.48
CA LEU A 114 16.18 -0.86 -3.26
C LEU A 114 17.27 0.00 -3.91
N GLU A 115 18.40 0.21 -3.22
CA GLU A 115 19.55 0.94 -3.76
C GLU A 115 20.22 0.24 -4.95
N ARG A 116 20.11 -1.07 -5.03
CA ARG A 116 20.72 -1.87 -6.12
C ARG A 116 19.83 -1.95 -7.36
N LEU A 117 18.54 -1.66 -7.22
CA LEU A 117 17.60 -1.69 -8.32
C LEU A 117 17.80 -0.48 -9.24
N SER A 118 17.58 -0.71 -10.53
CA SER A 118 17.43 0.35 -11.53
C SER A 118 16.05 1.02 -11.41
N ALA A 119 15.87 2.17 -12.06
CA ALA A 119 14.56 2.84 -12.11
C ALA A 119 13.45 1.94 -12.72
N GLU A 120 13.76 1.18 -13.80
CA GLU A 120 12.82 0.22 -14.38
C GLU A 120 12.42 -0.86 -13.36
N GLU A 121 13.39 -1.42 -12.64
CA GLU A 121 13.13 -2.47 -11.64
C GLU A 121 12.32 -1.95 -10.44
N LEU A 122 12.56 -0.71 -9.99
CA LEU A 122 11.75 -0.05 -8.96
C LEU A 122 10.30 0.15 -9.45
N GLY A 123 10.12 0.64 -10.68
CA GLY A 123 8.81 0.79 -11.29
C GLY A 123 8.07 -0.55 -11.42
N LEU A 124 8.74 -1.60 -11.89
CA LEU A 124 8.18 -2.96 -11.99
C LEU A 124 7.75 -3.51 -10.63
N LEU A 125 8.58 -3.31 -9.60
CA LEU A 125 8.27 -3.76 -8.24
C LEU A 125 7.07 -3.02 -7.69
N ALA A 126 6.98 -1.70 -7.89
CA ALA A 126 5.82 -0.90 -7.47
C ALA A 126 4.53 -1.34 -8.17
N VAL A 127 4.57 -1.59 -9.49
CA VAL A 127 3.42 -2.13 -10.23
C VAL A 127 3.03 -3.52 -9.71
N ALA A 128 4.02 -4.40 -9.46
CA ALA A 128 3.75 -5.75 -8.95
C ALA A 128 3.17 -5.74 -7.52
N ALA A 129 3.55 -4.76 -6.69
CA ALA A 129 3.03 -4.62 -5.34
C ALA A 129 1.54 -4.22 -5.33
N VAL A 130 1.15 -3.29 -6.20
CA VAL A 130 -0.23 -2.78 -6.25
C VAL A 130 -1.18 -3.65 -7.07
N TYR A 131 -0.67 -4.55 -7.90
CA TYR A 131 -1.49 -5.37 -8.78
C TYR A 131 -2.24 -6.46 -8.01
N GLU A 132 -3.51 -6.64 -8.33
CA GLU A 132 -4.35 -7.72 -7.81
C GLU A 132 -4.95 -8.52 -8.99
N PRO A 133 -4.52 -9.78 -9.18
CA PRO A 133 -5.02 -10.60 -10.27
C PRO A 133 -6.48 -10.97 -10.06
N ARG A 134 -7.25 -11.03 -11.13
CA ARG A 134 -8.62 -11.54 -11.13
C ARG A 134 -8.63 -13.04 -10.84
N LYS A 135 -9.73 -13.52 -10.29
CA LYS A 135 -9.92 -14.96 -10.04
C LYS A 135 -9.78 -15.73 -11.36
N GLY A 136 -8.85 -16.69 -11.38
CA GLY A 136 -8.59 -17.53 -12.56
C GLY A 136 -7.61 -16.91 -13.58
N GLN A 137 -7.11 -15.70 -13.37
CA GLN A 137 -6.11 -15.12 -14.23
C GLN A 137 -4.81 -15.91 -14.18
N ARG A 138 -4.29 -16.27 -15.36
CA ARG A 138 -3.06 -17.07 -15.46
C ARG A 138 -1.84 -16.24 -15.07
N ARG A 139 -0.99 -16.81 -14.21
CA ARG A 139 0.31 -16.20 -13.90
C ARG A 139 1.20 -16.28 -15.14
N PRO A 140 1.83 -15.17 -15.58
CA PRO A 140 2.76 -15.19 -16.68
C PRO A 140 4.06 -15.93 -16.33
N ASP A 141 4.72 -16.48 -17.33
CA ASP A 141 6.06 -17.00 -17.19
C ASP A 141 7.03 -15.83 -17.01
N LEU A 142 7.83 -15.85 -15.97
CA LEU A 142 8.78 -14.78 -15.64
C LEU A 142 10.22 -15.21 -15.96
N PHE A 143 10.96 -14.32 -16.61
CA PHE A 143 12.33 -14.57 -17.04
C PHE A 143 13.30 -13.47 -16.58
N GLY A 144 14.59 -13.80 -16.52
CA GLY A 144 15.66 -12.85 -16.31
C GLY A 144 15.50 -12.00 -15.05
N LYS A 145 15.55 -10.68 -15.20
CA LYS A 145 15.46 -9.71 -14.09
C LYS A 145 14.11 -9.72 -13.40
N ILE A 146 13.02 -9.90 -14.14
CA ILE A 146 11.65 -9.92 -13.58
C ILE A 146 11.48 -11.11 -12.64
N ARG A 147 12.00 -12.29 -13.02
CA ARG A 147 11.99 -13.48 -12.16
C ARG A 147 12.76 -13.24 -10.88
N LYS A 148 13.94 -12.60 -10.96
CA LYS A 148 14.75 -12.27 -9.75
C LYS A 148 14.02 -11.31 -8.82
N LEU A 149 13.29 -10.31 -9.35
CA LEU A 149 12.45 -9.41 -8.55
C LEU A 149 11.31 -10.16 -7.85
N ASP A 150 10.65 -11.08 -8.56
CA ASP A 150 9.58 -11.91 -7.97
C ASP A 150 10.13 -12.80 -6.85
N GLU A 151 11.25 -13.46 -7.07
CA GLU A 151 11.90 -14.31 -6.07
C GLU A 151 12.34 -13.51 -4.83
N MET A 152 12.90 -12.31 -5.02
CA MET A 152 13.29 -11.39 -3.96
C MET A 152 12.07 -10.94 -3.13
N ALA A 153 11.03 -10.45 -3.78
CA ALA A 153 9.79 -10.04 -3.12
C ALA A 153 9.12 -11.21 -2.39
N ALA A 154 9.04 -12.38 -3.02
CA ALA A 154 8.45 -13.58 -2.43
C ALA A 154 9.22 -14.05 -1.19
N GLY A 155 10.54 -13.94 -1.19
CA GLY A 155 11.39 -14.27 -0.04
C GLY A 155 11.06 -13.41 1.19
N VAL A 156 10.96 -12.10 0.98
CA VAL A 156 10.59 -11.14 2.03
C VAL A 156 9.19 -11.45 2.56
N ILE A 157 8.21 -11.56 1.67
CA ILE A 157 6.81 -11.80 2.06
C ILE A 157 6.64 -13.14 2.79
N LYS A 158 7.40 -14.16 2.41
CA LYS A 158 7.38 -15.47 3.10
C LYS A 158 7.83 -15.35 4.55
N ARG A 159 8.89 -14.56 4.84
CA ARG A 159 9.37 -14.31 6.21
C ARG A 159 8.31 -13.58 7.03
N ILE A 160 7.75 -12.50 6.49
CA ILE A 160 6.71 -11.70 7.16
C ILE A 160 5.47 -12.57 7.45
N ASN A 161 4.94 -13.25 6.45
CA ASN A 161 3.76 -14.09 6.59
C ASN A 161 3.97 -15.25 7.57
N HIS A 162 5.21 -15.71 7.77
CA HIS A 162 5.52 -16.69 8.80
C HIS A 162 5.24 -16.13 10.20
N LEU A 163 5.74 -14.94 10.51
CA LEU A 163 5.51 -14.26 11.78
C LEU A 163 4.03 -13.95 12.01
N GLU A 164 3.36 -13.41 10.99
CA GLU A 164 1.93 -13.11 11.04
C GLU A 164 1.07 -14.35 11.34
N LYS A 165 1.43 -15.50 10.76
CA LYS A 165 0.75 -16.77 11.03
C LYS A 165 0.99 -17.29 12.43
N VAL A 166 2.22 -17.15 12.97
CA VAL A 166 2.56 -17.54 14.35
C VAL A 166 1.65 -16.82 15.35
N VAL A 167 1.42 -15.53 15.15
CA VAL A 167 0.52 -14.72 16.02
C VAL A 167 -0.95 -14.76 15.57
N ARG A 168 -1.28 -15.56 14.56
CA ARG A 168 -2.63 -15.78 14.05
C ARG A 168 -3.34 -14.51 13.57
N LEU A 169 -2.61 -13.62 12.87
CA LEU A 169 -3.25 -12.52 12.17
C LEU A 169 -4.14 -13.06 11.04
N ARG A 170 -5.29 -12.40 10.83
CA ARG A 170 -6.23 -12.78 9.76
C ARG A 170 -5.79 -12.26 8.40
N ASP A 171 -5.39 -11.00 8.38
CA ASP A 171 -4.99 -10.30 7.18
C ASP A 171 -3.47 -10.35 7.09
N LEU A 172 -2.97 -11.24 6.24
CA LEU A 172 -1.54 -11.39 6.01
C LEU A 172 -1.06 -10.35 5.00
N THR A 173 0.22 -10.03 5.08
CA THR A 173 0.89 -9.17 4.10
C THR A 173 0.71 -9.74 2.69
N LYS A 174 0.21 -8.89 1.79
CA LYS A 174 -0.08 -9.24 0.39
C LYS A 174 1.22 -9.57 -0.36
N ARG A 175 1.12 -10.50 -1.29
CA ARG A 175 2.23 -10.80 -2.20
C ARG A 175 2.25 -9.82 -3.37
N CYS A 176 3.42 -9.68 -4.01
CA CYS A 176 3.54 -8.98 -5.28
C CYS A 176 3.10 -9.90 -6.44
N TYR A 177 2.46 -9.32 -7.45
CA TYR A 177 1.97 -10.03 -8.63
C TYR A 177 2.53 -9.41 -9.91
N PHE A 178 3.37 -10.12 -10.60
CA PHE A 178 4.08 -9.64 -11.80
C PHE A 178 3.30 -9.85 -13.11
N HIS A 179 1.97 -9.87 -13.06
CA HIS A 179 1.12 -10.10 -14.24
C HIS A 179 1.24 -8.98 -15.29
N LEU A 180 1.42 -7.73 -14.86
CA LEU A 180 1.60 -6.58 -15.76
C LEU A 180 3.07 -6.28 -16.08
N SER A 181 4.02 -7.13 -15.69
CA SER A 181 5.44 -6.78 -15.80
C SER A 181 5.91 -6.55 -17.23
N ALA A 182 5.45 -7.35 -18.20
CA ALA A 182 5.79 -7.16 -19.62
C ALA A 182 5.23 -5.84 -20.14
N SER A 183 3.94 -5.58 -19.93
CA SER A 183 3.27 -4.34 -20.32
C SER A 183 3.89 -3.11 -19.65
N ALA A 184 4.19 -3.19 -18.33
CA ALA A 184 4.80 -2.10 -17.60
C ALA A 184 6.23 -1.80 -18.06
N LEU A 185 7.02 -2.82 -18.37
CA LEU A 185 8.38 -2.65 -18.87
C LEU A 185 8.39 -1.96 -20.24
N ASP A 186 7.53 -2.41 -21.17
CA ASP A 186 7.43 -1.81 -22.49
C ASP A 186 6.87 -0.38 -22.42
N TRP A 187 5.88 -0.14 -21.54
CA TRP A 187 5.38 1.20 -21.27
C TRP A 187 6.50 2.13 -20.80
N MET A 188 7.28 1.76 -19.81
CA MET A 188 8.40 2.54 -19.31
C MET A 188 9.50 2.78 -20.37
N ARG A 189 9.57 1.94 -21.39
CA ARG A 189 10.51 2.06 -22.53
C ARG A 189 9.95 2.82 -23.70
N GLY A 190 8.75 3.33 -23.63
CA GLY A 190 8.17 4.21 -24.64
C GLY A 190 7.14 3.58 -25.56
N ALA A 191 6.76 2.29 -25.36
CA ALA A 191 5.69 1.68 -26.14
C ALA A 191 4.36 2.45 -25.96
N SER A 192 3.52 2.48 -26.98
CA SER A 192 2.20 3.07 -26.95
C SER A 192 1.26 2.29 -26.01
N PHE A 193 0.17 2.91 -25.59
CA PHE A 193 -0.84 2.25 -24.77
C PHE A 193 -1.47 1.05 -25.47
N GLN A 194 -1.69 1.16 -26.79
CA GLN A 194 -2.23 0.06 -27.58
C GLN A 194 -1.29 -1.16 -27.60
N GLU A 195 0.01 -0.96 -27.78
CA GLU A 195 1.00 -2.04 -27.79
C GLU A 195 1.08 -2.79 -26.45
N ILE A 196 1.00 -2.08 -25.32
CA ILE A 196 1.04 -2.72 -24.00
C ILE A 196 -0.25 -3.46 -23.66
N LYS A 197 -1.40 -2.97 -24.17
CA LYS A 197 -2.71 -3.60 -23.99
C LYS A 197 -2.75 -4.99 -24.63
N GLU A 198 -2.15 -5.17 -25.79
CA GLU A 198 -2.10 -6.45 -26.50
C GLU A 198 -1.32 -7.55 -25.75
N LYS A 199 -0.52 -7.17 -24.74
CA LYS A 199 0.32 -8.08 -23.93
C LYS A 199 -0.33 -8.57 -22.64
N THR A 200 -1.53 -8.12 -22.33
CA THR A 200 -2.23 -8.46 -21.10
C THR A 200 -3.73 -8.62 -21.33
N ASP A 201 -4.36 -9.45 -20.52
CA ASP A 201 -5.81 -9.59 -20.43
C ASP A 201 -6.46 -8.63 -19.40
N THR A 202 -5.66 -7.71 -18.84
CA THR A 202 -6.13 -6.69 -17.89
C THR A 202 -6.84 -5.57 -18.65
N ASP A 203 -7.98 -5.10 -18.14
CA ASP A 203 -8.74 -4.02 -18.75
C ASP A 203 -7.97 -2.70 -18.75
N GLU A 204 -8.20 -1.86 -19.76
CA GLU A 204 -7.53 -0.57 -19.97
C GLU A 204 -7.60 0.34 -18.74
N GLY A 205 -8.79 0.49 -18.16
CA GLY A 205 -8.99 1.30 -16.96
C GLY A 205 -8.23 0.76 -15.73
N GLU A 206 -8.09 -0.56 -15.63
CA GLU A 206 -7.31 -1.18 -14.56
C GLU A 206 -5.81 -1.00 -14.78
N ILE A 207 -5.30 -1.10 -16.02
CA ILE A 207 -3.88 -0.83 -16.31
C ILE A 207 -3.53 0.59 -15.85
N ILE A 208 -4.33 1.59 -16.27
CA ILE A 208 -4.13 2.99 -15.90
C ILE A 208 -4.21 3.15 -14.37
N ARG A 209 -5.17 2.52 -13.72
CA ARG A 209 -5.33 2.55 -12.27
C ARG A 209 -4.10 1.99 -11.55
N TYR A 210 -3.59 0.84 -11.95
CA TYR A 210 -2.42 0.24 -11.33
C TYR A 210 -1.15 1.07 -11.54
N PHE A 211 -0.98 1.67 -12.71
CA PHE A 211 0.13 2.57 -12.97
C PHE A 211 0.06 3.83 -12.09
N ARG A 212 -1.13 4.43 -11.95
CA ARG A 212 -1.32 5.57 -11.03
C ARG A 212 -1.08 5.18 -9.56
N MET A 213 -1.55 4.02 -9.13
CA MET A 213 -1.28 3.50 -7.79
C MET A 213 0.22 3.25 -7.56
N SER A 214 0.94 2.72 -8.55
CA SER A 214 2.39 2.50 -8.43
C SER A 214 3.17 3.81 -8.33
N ILE A 215 2.75 4.87 -9.05
CA ILE A 215 3.30 6.21 -8.89
C ILE A 215 3.10 6.73 -7.46
N GLN A 216 1.92 6.50 -6.88
CA GLN A 216 1.64 6.91 -5.50
C GLN A 216 2.56 6.18 -4.50
N VAL A 217 2.72 4.87 -4.63
CA VAL A 217 3.65 4.10 -3.78
C VAL A 217 5.09 4.61 -3.91
N LEU A 218 5.54 4.90 -5.14
CA LEU A 218 6.88 5.47 -5.37
C LEU A 218 7.05 6.85 -4.73
N ARG A 219 6.03 7.70 -4.77
CA ARG A 219 6.03 9.01 -4.06
C ARG A 219 6.11 8.83 -2.55
N GLU A 220 5.31 7.94 -2.00
CA GLU A 220 5.33 7.63 -0.56
C GLU A 220 6.70 7.11 -0.10
N MET A 221 7.41 6.33 -0.93
CA MET A 221 8.79 5.92 -0.63
C MET A 221 9.74 7.12 -0.56
N MET A 222 9.56 8.16 -1.38
CA MET A 222 10.38 9.39 -1.35
C MET A 222 10.16 10.22 -0.09
N ASP A 223 9.02 10.10 0.58
CA ASP A 223 8.74 10.78 1.86
C ASP A 223 9.49 10.13 3.04
N GLY A 224 10.10 8.97 2.81
CA GLY A 224 10.94 8.27 3.78
C GLY A 224 12.39 8.76 3.82
N PRO A 225 13.22 8.25 4.74
CA PRO A 225 14.63 8.62 4.88
C PRO A 225 15.51 7.94 3.80
N VAL A 226 15.20 8.17 2.52
CA VAL A 226 15.92 7.60 1.38
C VAL A 226 17.16 8.44 1.03
N SER A 227 18.18 7.80 0.45
CA SER A 227 19.35 8.49 -0.07
C SER A 227 19.01 9.32 -1.32
N GLU A 228 19.84 10.32 -1.63
CA GLU A 228 19.70 11.08 -2.89
C GLU A 228 19.76 10.18 -4.12
N SER A 229 20.61 9.15 -4.10
CA SER A 229 20.72 8.17 -5.17
C SER A 229 19.43 7.39 -5.38
N LEU A 230 18.82 6.89 -4.30
CA LEU A 230 17.55 6.17 -4.38
C LEU A 230 16.42 7.10 -4.80
N ALA A 231 16.36 8.31 -4.24
CA ALA A 231 15.36 9.32 -4.60
C ALA A 231 15.41 9.65 -6.11
N ALA A 232 16.60 9.82 -6.68
CA ALA A 232 16.78 10.08 -8.11
C ALA A 232 16.27 8.90 -8.98
N LYS A 233 16.51 7.66 -8.56
CA LYS A 233 16.01 6.47 -9.26
C LYS A 233 14.48 6.34 -9.16
N ILE A 234 13.92 6.62 -7.97
CA ILE A 234 12.47 6.62 -7.77
C ILE A 234 11.81 7.69 -8.64
N TYR A 235 12.37 8.91 -8.64
CA TYR A 235 11.88 9.99 -9.49
C TYR A 235 11.88 9.59 -10.97
N LYS A 236 12.98 8.99 -11.45
CA LYS A 236 13.07 8.48 -12.81
C LYS A 236 12.03 7.38 -13.09
N ALA A 237 11.77 6.47 -12.14
CA ALA A 237 10.75 5.45 -12.29
C ALA A 237 9.34 6.07 -12.41
N ILE A 238 9.06 7.10 -11.61
CA ILE A 238 7.80 7.86 -11.69
C ILE A 238 7.67 8.50 -13.08
N ASP A 239 8.70 9.19 -13.56
CA ASP A 239 8.70 9.86 -14.86
C ASP A 239 8.46 8.88 -16.01
N MET A 240 9.07 7.69 -15.96
CA MET A 240 8.89 6.63 -16.95
C MET A 240 7.45 6.08 -16.97
N ILE A 241 6.76 6.07 -15.83
CA ILE A 241 5.38 5.57 -15.72
C ILE A 241 4.36 6.70 -16.00
N LYS A 242 4.62 7.93 -15.48
CA LYS A 242 3.74 9.10 -15.58
C LYS A 242 3.84 9.74 -16.96
N ARG A 243 3.21 9.16 -17.96
CA ARG A 243 3.13 9.73 -19.30
C ARG A 243 1.77 9.45 -19.94
N ASP A 244 1.43 10.19 -20.99
CA ASP A 244 0.22 10.01 -21.80
C ASP A 244 -1.04 9.85 -20.93
N VAL A 245 -1.87 8.84 -21.20
CA VAL A 245 -3.14 8.56 -20.49
C VAL A 245 -2.99 8.28 -18.99
N VAL A 246 -1.79 7.97 -18.52
CA VAL A 246 -1.52 7.78 -17.08
C VAL A 246 -1.37 9.12 -16.37
N ASP A 247 -0.91 10.17 -17.08
CA ASP A 247 -0.75 11.52 -16.54
C ASP A 247 -2.09 12.25 -16.48
N SER A 248 -2.69 12.32 -15.28
CA SER A 248 -3.99 13.00 -15.09
C SER A 248 -3.92 14.54 -15.16
N GLU A 249 -2.72 15.13 -15.20
CA GLU A 249 -2.55 16.59 -15.28
C GLU A 249 -2.64 17.08 -16.73
N LYS A 250 -2.62 16.17 -17.70
CA LYS A 250 -2.72 16.47 -19.16
C LYS A 250 -4.11 16.19 -19.75
N GLN A 251 -5.10 15.89 -18.92
CA GLN A 251 -6.47 15.62 -19.35
C GLN A 251 -7.38 16.83 -19.15
#